data_554537af47c222f7e4525133b558ed55
#
_entry.id   554537af47c222f7e4525133b558ed55
#
_cell.length_a   1.000
_cell.length_b   1.000
_cell.length_c   1.000
_cell.angle_alpha   90.00
_cell.angle_beta   90.00
_cell.angle_gamma   90.00
#
_symmetry.space_group_name_H-M   'P 1'
#
loop_
_entity.id
_entity.type
_entity.pdbx_description
1 polymer ?
#
loop_
_entity_poly.entity_id
_entity_poly.type
_entity_poly.pdbx_seq_one_letter_code
_entity_poly.pdbx_strand_id
1 'polypeptide(L)'
;MDYPRIAFSYAERPLEKPIGGDDVSETIRRVSEHPLKTSFDATPSDAALRAEDGWVDMDVRWLFTRDTVGSEHSVFGITVFPPGSKHDIHRHPNAEEFEYLVSGHGIARVGDADVELGPGEVVFVPKNDYHGFENTGDEPVFMIWGYAGAASLEEAGYIRYVDDHPAQ
;
A
#
# COMPACT_ATOMS: atom_id res chain seq x y z
N MET A 1 1.37 -13.05 16.82
CA MET A 1 2.67 -12.46 16.43
C MET A 1 2.73 -11.08 17.03
N ASP A 2 3.72 -10.82 17.89
CA ASP A 2 3.91 -9.47 18.45
C ASP A 2 4.69 -8.63 17.42
N TYR A 3 4.02 -7.67 16.81
CA TYR A 3 4.66 -6.71 15.91
C TYR A 3 5.43 -5.67 16.73
N PRO A 4 6.63 -5.24 16.27
CA PRO A 4 7.39 -4.22 16.97
C PRO A 4 6.60 -2.91 17.04
N ARG A 5 6.43 -2.37 18.26
CA ARG A 5 5.87 -1.02 18.44
C ARG A 5 6.92 -0.01 18.01
N ILE A 6 6.69 0.64 16.88
CA ILE A 6 7.51 1.77 16.43
C ILE A 6 7.14 2.96 17.31
N ALA A 7 8.06 3.35 18.21
CA ALA A 7 7.90 4.57 19.01
C ALA A 7 8.40 5.76 18.19
N PHE A 8 7.50 6.55 17.65
CA PHE A 8 7.84 7.87 17.09
C PHE A 8 7.94 8.88 18.24
N SER A 9 9.14 9.41 18.48
CA SER A 9 9.34 10.57 19.35
C SER A 9 8.99 11.82 18.57
N TYR A 10 7.77 12.30 18.71
CA TYR A 10 7.41 13.64 18.23
C TYR A 10 7.94 14.67 19.23
N ALA A 11 8.89 15.51 18.81
CA ALA A 11 9.13 16.77 19.49
C ALA A 11 7.85 17.61 19.36
N GLU A 12 7.20 17.92 20.49
CA GLU A 12 6.02 18.76 20.52
C GLU A 12 6.35 20.13 19.91
N ARG A 13 5.98 20.36 18.66
CA ARG A 13 5.84 21.73 18.15
C ARG A 13 4.50 22.26 18.63
N PRO A 14 4.44 23.42 19.28
CA PRO A 14 3.18 24.06 19.57
C PRO A 14 2.44 24.30 18.25
N LEU A 15 1.22 23.79 18.15
CA LEU A 15 0.34 24.08 17.03
C LEU A 15 0.11 25.59 17.02
N GLU A 16 0.56 26.28 15.99
CA GLU A 16 0.18 27.68 15.76
C GLU A 16 -1.34 27.75 15.64
N LYS A 17 -1.94 28.73 16.35
CA LYS A 17 -3.39 28.92 16.32
C LYS A 17 -3.85 29.16 14.89
N PRO A 18 -4.95 28.53 14.45
CA PRO A 18 -5.50 28.80 13.12
C PRO A 18 -5.85 30.28 12.98
N ILE A 19 -5.46 30.83 11.84
CA ILE A 19 -5.74 32.23 11.47
C ILE A 19 -7.25 32.35 11.22
N GLY A 20 -7.94 33.04 12.13
CA GLY A 20 -9.22 33.67 11.96
C GLY A 20 -10.37 32.80 11.44
N GLY A 21 -11.43 32.74 12.25
CA GLY A 21 -12.72 32.23 11.80
C GLY A 21 -13.56 31.75 12.97
N ASP A 22 -14.74 32.18 12.97
CA ASP A 22 -15.91 31.94 13.81
C ASP A 22 -15.83 30.71 14.73
N ASP A 23 -16.30 30.91 15.94
CA ASP A 23 -16.47 29.93 17.01
C ASP A 23 -17.15 28.63 16.51
N VAL A 24 -16.37 27.72 15.97
CA VAL A 24 -16.78 26.34 15.77
C VAL A 24 -16.48 25.55 17.03
N SER A 25 -17.14 25.90 18.12
CA SER A 25 -17.21 25.03 19.30
C SER A 25 -18.21 23.88 19.07
N GLU A 26 -18.15 23.26 17.90
CA GLU A 26 -18.68 21.92 17.75
C GLU A 26 -17.79 20.97 18.54
N THR A 27 -18.37 20.42 19.59
CA THR A 27 -17.72 19.44 20.46
C THR A 27 -17.23 18.29 19.60
N ILE A 28 -15.93 18.24 19.35
CA ILE A 28 -15.32 17.12 18.62
C ILE A 28 -15.63 15.84 19.38
N ARG A 29 -16.51 15.01 18.81
CA ARG A 29 -16.93 13.75 19.39
C ARG A 29 -15.82 12.73 19.20
N ARG A 30 -15.26 12.22 20.30
CA ARG A 30 -14.36 11.06 20.25
C ARG A 30 -15.18 9.77 20.17
N VAL A 31 -14.91 8.96 19.16
CA VAL A 31 -15.55 7.66 18.95
C VAL A 31 -14.48 6.57 18.74
N SER A 32 -14.74 5.36 19.24
CA SER A 32 -13.88 4.19 18.98
C SER A 32 -14.15 3.57 17.61
N GLU A 33 -15.41 3.64 17.15
CA GLU A 33 -15.89 3.09 15.89
C GLU A 33 -16.34 4.21 14.96
N HIS A 34 -15.97 4.09 13.68
CA HIS A 34 -16.38 5.02 12.63
C HIS A 34 -16.46 4.28 11.29
N PRO A 35 -17.48 4.56 10.42
CA PRO A 35 -17.63 3.85 9.14
C PRO A 35 -16.43 3.97 8.19
N LEU A 36 -15.64 5.04 8.31
CA LEU A 36 -14.44 5.27 7.52
C LEU A 36 -13.14 4.85 8.23
N LYS A 37 -13.26 4.06 9.31
CA LYS A 37 -12.11 3.51 10.06
C LYS A 37 -12.06 2.01 9.88
N THR A 38 -10.91 1.50 9.48
CA THR A 38 -10.63 0.08 9.42
C THR A 38 -9.26 -0.24 10.05
N SER A 39 -8.91 -1.52 10.10
CA SER A 39 -7.60 -1.98 10.56
C SER A 39 -7.18 -3.22 9.78
N PHE A 40 -5.90 -3.55 9.85
CA PHE A 40 -5.36 -4.77 9.26
C PHE A 40 -6.13 -6.03 9.71
N ASP A 41 -6.35 -6.19 11.02
CA ASP A 41 -7.02 -7.37 11.57
C ASP A 41 -8.51 -7.46 11.19
N ALA A 42 -9.16 -6.33 10.95
CA ALA A 42 -10.57 -6.28 10.55
C ALA A 42 -10.78 -6.48 9.04
N THR A 43 -9.73 -6.37 8.25
CA THR A 43 -9.79 -6.49 6.78
C THR A 43 -9.33 -7.90 6.36
N PRO A 44 -10.16 -8.70 5.70
CA PRO A 44 -9.75 -10.04 5.26
C PRO A 44 -8.68 -9.97 4.17
N SER A 45 -7.86 -11.02 4.09
CA SER A 45 -6.99 -11.24 2.94
C SER A 45 -7.83 -11.47 1.67
N ASP A 46 -7.36 -10.95 0.54
CA ASP A 46 -8.03 -11.16 -0.74
C ASP A 46 -7.72 -12.55 -1.30
N ALA A 47 -8.68 -13.46 -1.11
CA ALA A 47 -8.59 -14.83 -1.59
C ALA A 47 -8.80 -15.00 -3.11
N ALA A 48 -9.10 -13.94 -3.84
CA ALA A 48 -9.29 -14.00 -5.29
C ALA A 48 -7.97 -13.89 -6.07
N LEU A 49 -6.93 -13.31 -5.46
CA LEU A 49 -5.62 -13.13 -6.09
C LEU A 49 -4.91 -14.49 -6.26
N ARG A 50 -4.26 -14.69 -7.41
CA ARG A 50 -3.65 -15.96 -7.80
C ARG A 50 -2.18 -15.81 -8.14
N ALA A 51 -1.39 -16.84 -7.84
CA ALA A 51 0.02 -16.88 -8.19
C ALA A 51 0.24 -16.86 -9.72
N GLU A 52 -0.61 -17.53 -10.49
CA GLU A 52 -0.57 -17.50 -11.95
C GLU A 52 -0.84 -16.11 -12.56
N ASP A 53 -1.45 -15.21 -11.80
CA ASP A 53 -1.68 -13.81 -12.16
C ASP A 53 -0.62 -12.85 -11.60
N GLY A 54 0.44 -13.40 -11.00
CA GLY A 54 1.57 -12.63 -10.49
C GLY A 54 1.53 -12.30 -8.98
N TRP A 55 0.54 -12.84 -8.23
CA TRP A 55 0.38 -12.63 -6.80
C TRP A 55 0.90 -13.85 -6.02
N VAL A 56 2.22 -14.01 -5.95
CA VAL A 56 2.85 -15.25 -5.47
C VAL A 56 2.98 -15.24 -3.94
N ASP A 57 2.19 -16.07 -3.27
CA ASP A 57 2.22 -16.33 -1.83
C ASP A 57 2.10 -15.07 -0.95
N MET A 58 1.25 -14.11 -1.34
CA MET A 58 1.06 -12.83 -0.68
C MET A 58 -0.23 -12.81 0.16
N ASP A 59 -0.19 -12.14 1.33
CA ASP A 59 -1.39 -11.76 2.09
C ASP A 59 -1.73 -10.29 1.79
N VAL A 60 -2.63 -10.06 0.85
CA VAL A 60 -3.02 -8.73 0.38
C VAL A 60 -4.33 -8.31 1.02
N ARG A 61 -4.36 -7.12 1.63
CA ARG A 61 -5.55 -6.56 2.29
C ARG A 61 -5.82 -5.14 1.82
N TRP A 62 -6.99 -4.95 1.21
CA TRP A 62 -7.49 -3.67 0.69
C TRP A 62 -8.17 -2.90 1.81
N LEU A 63 -7.44 -2.04 2.55
CA LEU A 63 -7.97 -1.37 3.74
C LEU A 63 -9.05 -0.34 3.38
N PHE A 64 -8.80 0.47 2.36
CA PHE A 64 -9.87 1.29 1.80
C PHE A 64 -9.78 1.35 0.26
N THR A 65 -10.96 1.31 -0.34
CA THR A 65 -11.19 1.37 -1.78
C THR A 65 -12.49 2.11 -2.03
N ARG A 66 -12.93 2.22 -3.29
CA ARG A 66 -14.26 2.69 -3.65
C ARG A 66 -15.35 1.90 -2.92
N ASP A 67 -15.24 0.58 -2.90
CA ASP A 67 -16.28 -0.32 -2.39
C ASP A 67 -16.35 -0.34 -0.86
N THR A 68 -15.24 -0.09 -0.18
CA THR A 68 -15.19 -0.16 1.29
C THR A 68 -15.56 1.16 1.97
N VAL A 69 -15.09 2.29 1.45
CA VAL A 69 -15.27 3.61 2.08
C VAL A 69 -15.76 4.70 1.12
N GLY A 70 -16.03 4.36 -0.14
CA GLY A 70 -16.44 5.34 -1.15
C GLY A 70 -15.30 6.24 -1.62
N SER A 71 -14.05 5.77 -1.58
CA SER A 71 -12.91 6.52 -2.13
C SER A 71 -13.15 6.81 -3.62
N GLU A 72 -12.76 7.99 -4.09
CA GLU A 72 -12.92 8.38 -5.50
C GLU A 72 -11.61 8.29 -6.29
N HIS A 73 -10.46 8.47 -5.61
CA HIS A 73 -9.18 8.67 -6.29
C HIS A 73 -8.01 7.95 -5.65
N SER A 74 -8.24 7.13 -4.64
CA SER A 74 -7.15 6.46 -3.93
C SER A 74 -7.55 5.09 -3.40
N VAL A 75 -6.54 4.23 -3.28
CA VAL A 75 -6.57 2.96 -2.57
C VAL A 75 -5.49 2.98 -1.51
N PHE A 76 -5.74 2.34 -0.39
CA PHE A 76 -4.73 2.07 0.64
C PHE A 76 -4.80 0.61 1.02
N GLY A 77 -3.69 -0.07 0.91
CA GLY A 77 -3.56 -1.48 1.19
C GLY A 77 -2.35 -1.82 2.05
N ILE A 78 -2.38 -3.04 2.55
CA ILE A 78 -1.25 -3.65 3.24
C ILE A 78 -1.03 -5.04 2.64
N THR A 79 0.23 -5.38 2.41
CA THR A 79 0.63 -6.72 2.01
C THR A 79 1.67 -7.27 2.98
N VAL A 80 1.46 -8.51 3.40
CA VAL A 80 2.52 -9.30 4.04
C VAL A 80 3.11 -10.23 3.00
N PHE A 81 4.42 -10.14 2.81
CA PHE A 81 5.19 -11.02 1.94
C PHE A 81 6.00 -11.99 2.79
N PRO A 82 5.63 -13.26 2.90
CA PRO A 82 6.51 -14.29 3.44
C PRO A 82 7.86 -14.36 2.71
N PRO A 83 8.92 -14.95 3.30
CA PRO A 83 10.18 -15.16 2.61
C PRO A 83 10.02 -15.85 1.25
N GLY A 84 10.59 -15.25 0.20
CA GLY A 84 10.54 -15.76 -1.17
C GLY A 84 9.23 -15.49 -1.93
N SER A 85 8.24 -14.84 -1.29
CA SER A 85 7.04 -14.39 -1.99
C SER A 85 7.30 -13.13 -2.81
N LYS A 86 6.47 -12.90 -3.82
CA LYS A 86 6.66 -11.77 -4.72
C LYS A 86 5.36 -11.32 -5.37
N HIS A 87 5.34 -10.07 -5.80
CA HIS A 87 4.43 -9.54 -6.78
C HIS A 87 5.18 -9.40 -8.10
N ASP A 88 4.76 -10.17 -9.11
CA ASP A 88 5.41 -10.18 -10.42
C ASP A 88 5.35 -8.79 -11.09
N ILE A 89 6.26 -8.54 -12.01
CA ILE A 89 6.36 -7.26 -12.70
C ILE A 89 5.09 -6.98 -13.50
N HIS A 90 4.48 -5.83 -13.20
CA HIS A 90 3.24 -5.35 -13.80
C HIS A 90 3.23 -3.83 -13.87
N ARG A 91 2.15 -3.25 -14.39
CA ARG A 91 1.95 -1.79 -14.43
C ARG A 91 0.48 -1.42 -14.25
N HIS A 92 0.25 -0.21 -13.74
CA HIS A 92 -1.07 0.39 -13.60
C HIS A 92 -1.23 1.56 -14.58
N PRO A 93 -1.94 1.37 -15.72
CA PRO A 93 -2.09 2.41 -16.74
C PRO A 93 -2.73 3.71 -16.25
N ASN A 94 -3.54 3.64 -15.19
CA ASN A 94 -4.37 4.75 -14.75
C ASN A 94 -4.05 5.28 -13.35
N ALA A 95 -3.07 4.70 -12.65
CA ALA A 95 -2.71 5.11 -11.29
C ALA A 95 -1.20 5.26 -11.14
N GLU A 96 -0.80 6.15 -10.24
CA GLU A 96 0.50 6.13 -9.56
C GLU A 96 0.40 5.17 -8.38
N GLU A 97 1.54 4.65 -7.92
CA GLU A 97 1.61 3.82 -6.73
C GLU A 97 2.76 4.25 -5.83
N PHE A 98 2.61 4.01 -4.54
CA PHE A 98 3.70 4.07 -3.58
C PHE A 98 3.77 2.79 -2.79
N GLU A 99 4.98 2.37 -2.42
CA GLU A 99 5.25 1.19 -1.61
C GLU A 99 6.19 1.57 -0.46
N TYR A 100 5.73 1.43 0.78
CA TYR A 100 6.50 1.78 1.99
C TYR A 100 6.70 0.53 2.83
N LEU A 101 7.94 0.17 3.12
CA LEU A 101 8.26 -0.94 4.01
C LEU A 101 8.22 -0.52 5.48
N VAL A 102 7.39 -1.19 6.25
CA VAL A 102 7.34 -1.06 7.71
C VAL A 102 8.38 -1.96 8.36
N SER A 103 8.56 -3.20 7.84
CA SER A 103 9.53 -4.18 8.33
C SER A 103 9.92 -5.16 7.24
N GLY A 104 11.03 -5.87 7.45
CA GLY A 104 11.62 -6.78 6.49
C GLY A 104 12.48 -6.07 5.44
N HIS A 105 12.95 -6.79 4.44
CA HIS A 105 13.80 -6.29 3.35
C HIS A 105 13.44 -7.00 2.05
N GLY A 106 13.61 -6.32 0.93
CA GLY A 106 13.36 -6.91 -0.36
C GLY A 106 13.89 -6.07 -1.50
N ILE A 107 13.53 -6.46 -2.71
CA ILE A 107 13.88 -5.73 -3.93
C ILE A 107 12.58 -5.27 -4.59
N ALA A 108 12.45 -3.95 -4.76
CA ALA A 108 11.41 -3.34 -5.57
C ALA A 108 11.92 -3.10 -6.99
N ARG A 109 11.17 -3.51 -8.01
CA ARG A 109 11.37 -3.06 -9.39
C ARG A 109 10.65 -1.72 -9.55
N VAL A 110 11.33 -0.71 -10.08
CA VAL A 110 10.71 0.57 -10.50
C VAL A 110 11.26 0.95 -11.87
N GLY A 111 10.42 0.88 -12.88
CA GLY A 111 10.84 1.04 -14.27
C GLY A 111 11.88 -0.01 -14.69
N ASP A 112 13.08 0.43 -15.02
CA ASP A 112 14.22 -0.40 -15.44
C ASP A 112 15.23 -0.69 -14.32
N ALA A 113 14.95 -0.26 -13.07
CA ALA A 113 15.84 -0.39 -11.93
C ALA A 113 15.31 -1.37 -10.87
N ASP A 114 16.20 -2.20 -10.33
CA ASP A 114 15.98 -2.94 -9.09
C ASP A 114 16.52 -2.12 -7.92
N VAL A 115 15.66 -1.86 -6.94
CA VAL A 115 15.94 -1.01 -5.78
C VAL A 115 15.85 -1.85 -4.52
N GLU A 116 16.95 -1.94 -3.76
CA GLU A 116 16.89 -2.51 -2.41
C GLU A 116 16.02 -1.63 -1.52
N LEU A 117 15.08 -2.25 -0.82
CA LEU A 117 14.13 -1.54 0.03
C LEU A 117 14.11 -2.17 1.43
N GLY A 118 14.26 -1.33 2.44
CA GLY A 118 14.28 -1.71 3.85
C GLY A 118 13.28 -0.93 4.71
N PRO A 119 13.25 -1.20 6.02
CA PRO A 119 12.30 -0.57 6.93
C PRO A 119 12.43 0.96 6.95
N GLY A 120 11.29 1.66 6.78
CA GLY A 120 11.23 3.12 6.77
C GLY A 120 11.48 3.75 5.41
N GLU A 121 11.74 2.96 4.38
CA GLU A 121 11.95 3.42 3.02
C GLU A 121 10.69 3.31 2.18
N VAL A 122 10.61 4.14 1.16
CA VAL A 122 9.47 4.21 0.22
C VAL A 122 9.97 4.35 -1.20
N VAL A 123 9.31 3.67 -2.12
CA VAL A 123 9.44 3.92 -3.55
C VAL A 123 8.15 4.54 -4.08
N PHE A 124 8.30 5.40 -5.07
CA PHE A 124 7.20 5.96 -5.85
C PHE A 124 7.25 5.39 -7.26
N VAL A 125 6.14 4.87 -7.70
CA VAL A 125 5.96 4.30 -9.04
C VAL A 125 5.13 5.27 -9.87
N PRO A 126 5.71 5.88 -10.90
CA PRO A 126 4.97 6.73 -11.82
C PRO A 126 3.84 5.95 -12.51
N LYS A 127 2.81 6.67 -12.88
CA LYS A 127 1.70 6.11 -13.66
C LYS A 127 2.20 5.35 -14.89
N ASN A 128 1.74 4.12 -15.03
CA ASN A 128 2.04 3.24 -16.17
C ASN A 128 3.49 2.72 -16.23
N ASP A 129 4.33 2.94 -15.22
CA ASP A 129 5.65 2.34 -15.13
C ASP A 129 5.56 0.89 -14.62
N TYR A 130 6.42 0.03 -15.13
CA TYR A 130 6.56 -1.34 -14.64
C TYR A 130 7.17 -1.35 -13.25
N HIS A 131 6.57 -2.16 -12.40
CA HIS A 131 7.05 -2.35 -11.03
C HIS A 131 6.68 -3.74 -10.52
N GLY A 132 7.19 -4.07 -9.35
CA GLY A 132 6.95 -5.32 -8.64
C GLY A 132 7.83 -5.38 -7.42
N PHE A 133 7.63 -6.39 -6.58
CA PHE A 133 8.39 -6.56 -5.35
C PHE A 133 8.69 -8.03 -5.09
N GLU A 134 9.86 -8.31 -4.52
CA GLU A 134 10.26 -9.63 -4.06
C GLU A 134 10.83 -9.54 -2.65
N ASN A 135 10.32 -10.35 -1.73
CA ASN A 135 10.94 -10.55 -0.43
C ASN A 135 12.16 -11.47 -0.59
N THR A 136 13.34 -10.88 -0.61
CA THR A 136 14.63 -11.59 -0.72
C THR A 136 15.27 -11.90 0.64
N GLY A 137 14.62 -11.50 1.73
CA GLY A 137 15.03 -11.76 3.11
C GLY A 137 14.52 -13.10 3.64
N ASP A 138 14.84 -13.36 4.89
CA ASP A 138 14.44 -14.56 5.67
C ASP A 138 13.31 -14.29 6.67
N GLU A 139 12.87 -13.03 6.76
CA GLU A 139 11.75 -12.58 7.60
C GLU A 139 10.60 -12.05 6.74
N PRO A 140 9.34 -12.09 7.22
CA PRO A 140 8.24 -11.50 6.50
C PRO A 140 8.39 -9.98 6.31
N VAL A 141 8.12 -9.50 5.10
CA VAL A 141 7.99 -8.08 4.82
C VAL A 141 6.56 -7.63 5.11
N PHE A 142 6.43 -6.52 5.82
CA PHE A 142 5.17 -5.81 6.01
C PHE A 142 5.23 -4.51 5.22
N MET A 143 4.43 -4.43 4.15
CA MET A 143 4.41 -3.31 3.22
C MET A 143 3.08 -2.58 3.28
N ILE A 144 3.13 -1.27 3.36
CA ILE A 144 1.99 -0.37 3.10
C ILE A 144 2.12 0.12 1.66
N TRP A 145 1.02 0.08 0.92
CA TRP A 145 0.99 0.55 -0.45
C TRP A 145 -0.33 1.27 -0.77
N GLY A 146 -0.37 1.98 -1.87
CA GLY A 146 -1.60 2.60 -2.29
C GLY A 146 -1.54 3.23 -3.67
N TYR A 147 -2.72 3.35 -4.29
CA TYR A 147 -2.89 4.03 -5.56
C TYR A 147 -3.27 5.50 -5.36
N ALA A 148 -2.77 6.33 -6.26
CA ALA A 148 -3.22 7.70 -6.46
C ALA A 148 -3.75 7.85 -7.89
N GLY A 149 -4.99 8.36 -8.01
CA GLY A 149 -5.68 8.53 -9.30
C GLY A 149 -6.69 7.44 -9.64
N ALA A 150 -6.74 6.35 -8.88
CA ALA A 150 -7.74 5.28 -9.02
C ALA A 150 -8.21 4.80 -7.65
N ALA A 151 -9.44 4.35 -7.53
CA ALA A 151 -10.04 3.93 -6.28
C ALA A 151 -10.29 2.41 -6.19
N SER A 152 -9.84 1.65 -7.19
CA SER A 152 -9.86 0.19 -7.23
C SER A 152 -8.77 -0.34 -8.16
N LEU A 153 -8.48 -1.65 -8.06
CA LEU A 153 -7.58 -2.34 -9.00
C LEU A 153 -8.09 -2.26 -10.44
N GLU A 154 -9.41 -2.41 -10.63
CA GLU A 154 -10.03 -2.34 -11.95
C GLU A 154 -9.81 -0.96 -12.60
N GLU A 155 -9.99 0.12 -11.84
CA GLU A 155 -9.77 1.49 -12.34
C GLU A 155 -8.29 1.79 -12.58
N ALA A 156 -7.40 1.34 -11.70
CA ALA A 156 -5.96 1.45 -11.89
C ALA A 156 -5.50 0.73 -13.16
N GLY A 157 -6.16 -0.38 -13.47
CA GLY A 157 -5.75 -1.36 -14.45
C GLY A 157 -4.62 -2.23 -13.90
N TYR A 158 -4.49 -3.44 -14.43
CA TYR A 158 -3.42 -4.37 -14.07
C TYR A 158 -2.95 -5.10 -15.32
N ILE A 159 -1.73 -4.80 -15.75
CA ILE A 159 -1.13 -5.38 -16.96
C ILE A 159 0.22 -5.96 -16.58
N ARG A 160 0.33 -7.28 -16.66
CA ARG A 160 1.59 -7.97 -16.36
C ARG A 160 2.62 -7.75 -17.47
N TYR A 161 3.89 -7.71 -17.09
CA TYR A 161 4.98 -7.59 -18.07
C TYR A 161 4.95 -8.70 -19.13
N VAL A 162 4.63 -9.94 -18.72
CA VAL A 162 4.56 -11.09 -19.63
C VAL A 162 3.44 -11.02 -20.67
N ASP A 163 2.37 -10.28 -20.37
CA ASP A 163 1.25 -10.09 -21.29
C ASP A 163 1.59 -9.07 -22.40
N ASP A 164 2.40 -8.05 -22.06
CA ASP A 164 2.90 -7.07 -23.03
C ASP A 164 4.13 -7.60 -23.81
N HIS A 165 4.84 -8.59 -23.26
CA HIS A 165 6.06 -9.16 -23.82
C HIS A 165 5.97 -10.69 -23.88
N PRO A 166 5.04 -11.25 -24.70
CA PRO A 166 4.91 -12.69 -24.80
C PRO A 166 6.22 -13.33 -25.33
N ALA A 167 6.59 -14.48 -24.76
CA ALA A 167 7.73 -15.24 -25.25
C ALA A 167 7.53 -15.59 -26.73
N GLN A 168 8.54 -15.34 -27.56
CA GLN A 168 8.54 -15.68 -28.97
C GLN A 168 8.70 -17.19 -29.18
#